data_2b9edde96bb90129856a3df73e3f5bf3
#
_entry.id   2b9edde96bb90129856a3df73e3f5bf3
#
_cell.length_a   1.000
_cell.length_b   1.000
_cell.length_c   1.000
_cell.angle_alpha   90.00
_cell.angle_beta   90.00
_cell.angle_gamma   90.00
#
_symmetry.space_group_name_H-M   'P 1'
#
loop_
_entity.id
_entity.type
_entity.pdbx_description
1 polymer ?
#
loop_
_entity_poly.entity_id
_entity_poly.type
_entity_poly.pdbx_seq_one_letter_code
_entity_poly.pdbx_strand_id
1 'polypeptide(L)'
;MARINLFHSVFGRVTLSALLVSLLSTLALFLVVEKIVVDDGRARLAREVDTDLAGLADIYVSGGDAELRARIADRLSVEQQDGEQGWYLLADAQGRRIAGNLDRWPKLSAHVSEARFVTLPDGQRMFARATRLGPSAQLLVGRSDVRGQALLARLAMAFAVAGALIALFSLLAGHFAARRLRVRVEAVNATFAAVRAGRIAARVPGAGTSDELAELAANTNAMLDQVERLIEAQRAVSDQTAHEIRTPLMHLDTRILKAMEGTQDSTLLRTLDQSRGEIRGVVRLLDSLLDIAGTQALRGDLRGLAEVDLSDIAETLADLYGASAEELGIGFHARITPGVMLRADPMQMMRLMSNLLDNAFKYVPSGGSVALILSPGPRIIVQDDGPGIPAADRTRIFERYVRLDVGSGGGHGLGLALARAIAQRHELSLHVEDAAPGARFVVQLEDLAAGGSG
;
A
#
# COMPACT_ATOMS: atom_id res chain seq x y z
N MET A 1 -6.83 3.19 -11.94
CA MET A 1 -5.74 4.18 -11.66
C MET A 1 -6.24 5.16 -10.60
N ALA A 2 -6.00 4.90 -9.32
CA ALA A 2 -6.40 5.78 -8.23
C ALA A 2 -5.54 7.05 -8.28
N ARG A 3 -6.19 8.21 -8.43
CA ARG A 3 -5.55 9.53 -8.32
C ARG A 3 -4.93 9.64 -6.92
N ILE A 4 -3.61 9.62 -6.88
CA ILE A 4 -2.84 9.76 -5.64
C ILE A 4 -3.02 11.20 -5.19
N ASN A 5 -3.84 11.43 -4.17
CA ASN A 5 -3.88 12.69 -3.45
C ASN A 5 -2.57 12.81 -2.65
N LEU A 6 -1.55 13.42 -3.25
CA LEU A 6 -0.24 13.68 -2.62
C LEU A 6 -0.41 14.40 -1.26
N PHE A 7 -1.46 15.19 -1.09
CA PHE A 7 -1.72 15.98 0.12
C PHE A 7 -2.20 15.15 1.33
N HIS A 8 -2.70 13.91 1.13
CA HIS A 8 -3.18 13.06 2.22
C HIS A 8 -2.15 12.02 2.68
N SER A 9 -1.08 11.81 1.92
CA SER A 9 0.01 10.91 2.31
C SER A 9 0.97 11.62 3.27
N VAL A 10 1.37 10.96 4.36
CA VAL A 10 2.39 11.45 5.31
C VAL A 10 3.67 11.83 4.55
N PHE A 11 4.05 11.03 3.56
CA PHE A 11 5.23 11.25 2.72
C PHE A 11 5.08 12.46 1.79
N GLY A 12 3.89 12.66 1.23
CA GLY A 12 3.59 13.86 0.44
C GLY A 12 3.78 15.13 1.27
N ARG A 13 3.37 15.13 2.53
CA ARG A 13 3.56 16.26 3.45
C ARG A 13 5.03 16.50 3.78
N VAL A 14 5.81 15.44 4.06
CA VAL A 14 7.25 15.55 4.33
C VAL A 14 8.00 16.08 3.11
N THR A 15 7.72 15.55 1.92
CA THR A 15 8.34 16.03 0.68
C THR A 15 7.97 17.49 0.40
N LEU A 16 6.71 17.87 0.60
CA LEU A 16 6.25 19.25 0.43
C LEU A 16 6.88 20.20 1.44
N SER A 17 7.01 19.80 2.70
CA SER A 17 7.69 20.63 3.72
C SER A 17 9.17 20.80 3.43
N ALA A 18 9.88 19.76 3.01
CA ALA A 18 11.27 19.82 2.61
C ALA A 18 11.47 20.75 1.39
N LEU A 19 10.58 20.66 0.39
CA LEU A 19 10.58 21.54 -0.77
C LEU A 19 10.37 23.00 -0.36
N LEU A 20 9.40 23.27 0.50
CA LEU A 20 9.07 24.62 0.97
C LEU A 20 10.23 25.22 1.76
N VAL A 21 10.85 24.46 2.66
CA VAL A 21 12.04 24.89 3.42
C VAL A 21 13.20 25.21 2.48
N SER A 22 13.48 24.36 1.48
CA SER A 22 14.54 24.57 0.51
C SER A 22 14.29 25.82 -0.33
N LEU A 23 13.06 26.06 -0.78
CA LEU A 23 12.70 27.23 -1.56
C LEU A 23 12.84 28.53 -0.74
N LEU A 24 12.34 28.51 0.52
CA LEU A 24 12.48 29.64 1.44
C LEU A 24 13.94 29.96 1.75
N SER A 25 14.78 28.95 1.96
CA SER A 25 16.22 29.11 2.22
C SER A 25 16.93 29.69 1.01
N THR A 26 16.61 29.22 -0.20
CA THR A 26 17.19 29.76 -1.45
C THR A 26 16.77 31.22 -1.66
N LEU A 27 15.50 31.55 -1.43
CA LEU A 27 14.99 32.91 -1.51
C LEU A 27 15.68 33.86 -0.48
N ALA A 28 15.78 33.39 0.78
CA ALA A 28 16.43 34.16 1.84
C ALA A 28 17.89 34.43 1.51
N LEU A 29 18.63 33.44 1.01
CA LEU A 29 20.01 33.58 0.59
C LEU A 29 20.13 34.56 -0.58
N PHE A 30 19.23 34.48 -1.59
CA PHE A 30 19.18 35.41 -2.70
C PHE A 30 19.00 36.86 -2.20
N LEU A 31 18.05 37.11 -1.29
CA LEU A 31 17.80 38.46 -0.76
C LEU A 31 19.02 39.04 0.01
N VAL A 32 19.71 38.16 0.75
CA VAL A 32 20.97 38.59 1.43
C VAL A 32 22.05 38.95 0.43
N VAL A 33 22.26 38.11 -0.60
CA VAL A 33 23.27 38.35 -1.63
C VAL A 33 22.93 39.62 -2.46
N GLU A 34 21.66 39.76 -2.87
CA GLU A 34 21.13 40.93 -3.55
C GLU A 34 21.46 42.22 -2.77
N LYS A 35 21.12 42.22 -1.46
CA LYS A 35 21.39 43.38 -0.59
C LYS A 35 22.89 43.74 -0.53
N ILE A 36 23.74 42.71 -0.35
CA ILE A 36 25.20 42.93 -0.29
C ILE A 36 25.73 43.53 -1.62
N VAL A 37 25.29 42.97 -2.76
CA VAL A 37 25.73 43.43 -4.08
C VAL A 37 25.22 44.85 -4.37
N VAL A 38 23.99 45.17 -3.99
CA VAL A 38 23.43 46.55 -4.16
C VAL A 38 24.14 47.54 -3.27
N ASP A 39 24.39 47.21 -2.00
CA ASP A 39 25.04 48.11 -1.05
C ASP A 39 26.52 48.35 -1.43
N ASP A 40 27.29 47.32 -1.82
CA ASP A 40 28.65 47.42 -2.28
C ASP A 40 28.75 48.20 -3.62
N GLY A 41 27.85 47.88 -4.58
CA GLY A 41 27.76 48.59 -5.84
C GLY A 41 27.50 50.10 -5.65
N ARG A 42 26.59 50.45 -4.72
CA ARG A 42 26.30 51.85 -4.36
C ARG A 42 27.51 52.55 -3.75
N ALA A 43 28.21 51.89 -2.82
CA ALA A 43 29.39 52.43 -2.17
C ALA A 43 30.53 52.61 -3.17
N ARG A 44 30.69 51.74 -4.14
CA ARG A 44 31.67 51.83 -5.21
C ARG A 44 31.35 53.01 -6.14
N LEU A 45 30.13 53.10 -6.65
CA LEU A 45 29.69 54.19 -7.52
C LEU A 45 29.84 55.56 -6.82
N ALA A 46 29.50 55.64 -5.52
CA ALA A 46 29.69 56.87 -4.73
C ALA A 46 31.17 57.29 -4.69
N ARG A 47 32.07 56.37 -4.42
CA ARG A 47 33.53 56.67 -4.40
C ARG A 47 34.06 57.13 -5.76
N GLU A 48 33.64 56.49 -6.86
CA GLU A 48 34.02 56.85 -8.21
C GLU A 48 33.52 58.26 -8.56
N VAL A 49 32.25 58.56 -8.27
CA VAL A 49 31.68 59.89 -8.51
C VAL A 49 32.33 60.98 -7.65
N ASP A 50 32.61 60.66 -6.36
CA ASP A 50 33.26 61.60 -5.45
C ASP A 50 34.70 61.94 -5.87
N THR A 51 35.49 60.95 -6.33
CA THR A 51 36.82 61.11 -6.83
C THR A 51 36.83 61.94 -8.08
N ASP A 52 35.96 61.69 -9.03
CA ASP A 52 35.80 62.43 -10.25
C ASP A 52 35.37 63.87 -10.00
N LEU A 53 34.41 64.05 -9.11
CA LEU A 53 33.89 65.36 -8.75
C LEU A 53 34.95 66.21 -8.07
N ALA A 54 35.71 65.65 -7.10
CA ALA A 54 36.84 66.35 -6.45
C ALA A 54 37.92 66.79 -7.44
N GLY A 55 38.30 65.84 -8.34
CA GLY A 55 39.30 66.17 -9.36
C GLY A 55 38.83 67.27 -10.34
N LEU A 56 37.56 67.27 -10.73
CA LEU A 56 37.04 68.35 -11.60
C LEU A 56 36.84 69.67 -10.86
N ALA A 57 36.49 69.64 -9.58
CA ALA A 57 36.40 70.83 -8.73
C ALA A 57 37.78 71.51 -8.53
N ASP A 58 38.87 70.75 -8.32
CA ASP A 58 40.23 71.25 -8.22
C ASP A 58 40.65 71.89 -9.50
N ILE A 59 40.33 71.37 -10.66
CA ILE A 59 40.61 71.96 -11.98
C ILE A 59 39.86 73.29 -12.14
N TYR A 60 38.62 73.38 -11.66
CA TYR A 60 37.86 74.60 -11.67
C TYR A 60 38.51 75.69 -10.81
N VAL A 61 39.00 75.33 -9.64
CA VAL A 61 39.71 76.30 -8.73
C VAL A 61 41.01 76.78 -9.31
N SER A 62 41.77 75.92 -10.00
CA SER A 62 43.08 76.24 -10.54
C SER A 62 43.03 76.93 -11.90
N GLY A 63 42.16 76.52 -12.82
CA GLY A 63 42.13 76.92 -14.21
C GLY A 63 40.84 77.59 -14.70
N GLY A 64 39.81 77.65 -13.82
CA GLY A 64 38.52 78.28 -14.13
C GLY A 64 37.66 77.51 -15.10
N ASP A 65 36.63 78.20 -15.63
CA ASP A 65 35.59 77.60 -16.50
C ASP A 65 36.17 77.02 -17.82
N ALA A 66 37.13 77.62 -18.39
CA ALA A 66 37.70 77.22 -19.70
C ALA A 66 38.43 75.88 -19.61
N GLU A 67 39.25 75.71 -18.58
CA GLU A 67 40.05 74.52 -18.38
C GLU A 67 39.14 73.33 -17.93
N LEU A 68 38.13 73.60 -17.10
CA LEU A 68 37.15 72.62 -16.73
C LEU A 68 36.31 72.07 -17.94
N ARG A 69 35.93 73.00 -18.89
CA ARG A 69 35.23 72.59 -20.11
C ARG A 69 36.13 71.72 -21.00
N ALA A 70 37.37 72.06 -21.17
CA ALA A 70 38.33 71.26 -21.93
C ALA A 70 38.50 69.88 -21.30
N ARG A 71 38.61 69.82 -19.98
CA ARG A 71 38.79 68.55 -19.26
C ARG A 71 37.55 67.65 -19.30
N ILE A 72 36.35 68.25 -19.24
CA ILE A 72 35.10 67.47 -19.43
C ILE A 72 35.07 66.94 -20.87
N ALA A 73 35.39 67.68 -21.88
CA ALA A 73 35.41 67.21 -23.26
C ALA A 73 36.46 66.09 -23.48
N ASP A 74 37.65 66.22 -22.90
CA ASP A 74 38.67 65.17 -22.93
C ASP A 74 38.26 63.89 -22.28
N ARG A 75 37.67 63.94 -21.06
CA ARG A 75 37.12 62.78 -20.39
C ARG A 75 36.02 62.09 -21.19
N LEU A 76 35.09 62.84 -21.76
CA LEU A 76 34.04 62.28 -22.58
C LEU A 76 34.57 61.58 -23.84
N SER A 77 35.66 62.08 -24.43
CA SER A 77 36.29 61.42 -25.58
C SER A 77 37.00 60.11 -25.22
N VAL A 78 37.65 60.02 -24.07
CA VAL A 78 38.30 58.81 -23.57
C VAL A 78 37.24 57.73 -23.16
N GLU A 79 36.22 58.15 -22.42
CA GLU A 79 35.18 57.24 -21.97
C GLU A 79 34.34 56.63 -23.12
N GLN A 80 34.14 57.37 -24.22
CA GLN A 80 33.53 56.81 -25.43
C GLN A 80 34.38 55.72 -26.08
N GLN A 81 35.73 55.80 -25.98
CA GLN A 81 36.60 54.72 -26.48
C GLN A 81 36.63 53.48 -25.61
N ASP A 82 36.54 53.66 -24.29
CA ASP A 82 36.63 52.56 -23.31
C ASP A 82 35.25 51.88 -23.01
N GLY A 83 34.11 52.38 -23.58
CA GLY A 83 32.79 51.90 -23.36
C GLY A 83 32.27 52.13 -21.94
N GLU A 84 32.90 52.98 -21.18
CA GLU A 84 32.40 53.45 -19.88
C GLU A 84 31.51 54.67 -20.07
N GLN A 85 30.29 54.64 -19.56
CA GLN A 85 29.36 55.77 -19.64
C GLN A 85 29.46 56.61 -18.36
N GLY A 86 30.19 57.70 -18.43
CA GLY A 86 30.15 58.81 -17.48
C GLY A 86 29.24 59.90 -17.96
N TRP A 87 28.56 60.53 -17.03
CA TRP A 87 27.74 61.72 -17.29
C TRP A 87 28.32 62.90 -16.55
N TYR A 88 28.57 63.97 -17.30
CA TYR A 88 29.08 65.23 -16.80
C TYR A 88 28.16 66.34 -17.26
N LEU A 89 27.81 67.26 -16.36
CA LEU A 89 27.06 68.45 -16.69
C LEU A 89 27.62 69.67 -15.90
N LEU A 90 28.26 70.59 -16.59
CA LEU A 90 28.58 71.92 -16.09
C LEU A 90 27.38 72.80 -16.47
N ALA A 91 26.76 73.47 -15.50
CA ALA A 91 25.66 74.39 -15.73
C ALA A 91 25.80 75.69 -15.00
N ASP A 92 25.08 76.72 -15.47
CA ASP A 92 25.02 78.02 -14.79
C ASP A 92 24.15 77.98 -13.53
N ALA A 93 24.03 79.07 -12.79
CA ALA A 93 23.20 79.16 -11.59
C ALA A 93 21.70 78.90 -11.86
N GLN A 94 21.27 79.02 -13.12
CA GLN A 94 19.86 78.70 -13.56
C GLN A 94 19.70 77.23 -14.06
N GLY A 95 20.77 76.43 -14.05
CA GLY A 95 20.79 75.09 -14.51
C GLY A 95 20.85 74.87 -16.02
N ARG A 96 21.21 75.92 -16.77
CA ARG A 96 21.42 75.86 -18.22
C ARG A 96 22.81 75.27 -18.51
N ARG A 97 22.85 74.34 -19.46
CA ARG A 97 24.05 73.62 -19.84
C ARG A 97 25.13 74.56 -20.39
N ILE A 98 26.35 74.48 -19.84
CA ILE A 98 27.52 75.10 -20.33
C ILE A 98 28.41 74.10 -21.09
N ALA A 99 28.60 72.89 -20.48
CA ALA A 99 29.37 71.80 -21.08
C ALA A 99 28.88 70.46 -20.51
N GLY A 100 29.22 69.36 -21.20
CA GLY A 100 28.89 68.02 -20.75
C GLY A 100 27.99 67.27 -21.75
N ASN A 101 27.56 66.06 -21.42
CA ASN A 101 26.73 65.14 -22.24
C ASN A 101 25.31 64.98 -21.73
N LEU A 102 24.88 65.75 -20.72
CA LEU A 102 23.49 65.81 -20.29
C LEU A 102 22.80 67.06 -20.77
N ASP A 103 21.59 66.95 -21.34
CA ASP A 103 20.89 68.11 -21.91
C ASP A 103 20.12 68.93 -20.85
N ARG A 104 19.77 68.33 -19.73
CA ARG A 104 19.05 69.03 -18.68
C ARG A 104 19.56 68.63 -17.30
N TRP A 105 19.48 69.60 -16.36
CA TRP A 105 19.82 69.36 -14.96
C TRP A 105 18.76 68.43 -14.34
N PRO A 106 19.14 67.29 -13.80
CA PRO A 106 18.19 66.40 -13.16
C PRO A 106 17.72 66.99 -11.82
N LYS A 107 16.71 66.35 -11.21
CA LYS A 107 16.16 66.78 -9.90
C LYS A 107 17.16 66.49 -8.76
N LEU A 108 18.27 67.15 -8.75
CA LEU A 108 19.35 67.09 -7.74
C LEU A 108 19.71 68.50 -7.27
N SER A 109 19.88 68.66 -5.96
CA SER A 109 20.29 69.94 -5.36
C SER A 109 21.81 70.03 -5.31
N ALA A 110 22.37 71.02 -6.03
CA ALA A 110 23.81 71.34 -5.97
C ALA A 110 24.19 72.04 -4.66
N HIS A 111 23.23 72.66 -3.95
CA HIS A 111 23.50 73.42 -2.72
C HIS A 111 23.92 72.54 -1.54
N VAL A 112 23.38 71.33 -1.44
CA VAL A 112 23.67 70.37 -0.34
C VAL A 112 24.57 69.21 -0.80
N SER A 113 25.22 69.37 -2.00
CA SER A 113 26.01 68.26 -2.59
C SER A 113 25.29 66.93 -2.59
N GLU A 114 24.01 66.92 -3.06
CA GLU A 114 23.13 65.78 -3.03
C GLU A 114 23.64 64.67 -3.97
N ALA A 115 23.60 63.44 -3.45
CA ALA A 115 23.97 62.25 -4.22
C ALA A 115 22.87 61.21 -4.18
N ARG A 116 22.39 60.71 -5.35
CA ARG A 116 21.39 59.63 -5.44
C ARG A 116 21.34 59.01 -6.83
N PHE A 117 20.61 57.91 -6.92
CA PHE A 117 20.28 57.37 -8.24
C PHE A 117 19.25 58.25 -8.96
N VAL A 118 19.51 58.49 -10.22
CA VAL A 118 18.65 59.25 -11.13
C VAL A 118 18.38 58.39 -12.36
N THR A 119 17.14 58.37 -12.82
CA THR A 119 16.75 57.72 -14.09
C THR A 119 16.69 58.81 -15.15
N LEU A 120 17.42 58.59 -16.23
CA LEU A 120 17.48 59.47 -17.39
C LEU A 120 16.22 59.26 -18.27
N PRO A 121 15.90 60.23 -19.20
CA PRO A 121 14.76 60.09 -20.11
C PRO A 121 14.82 58.86 -21.03
N ASP A 122 15.98 58.34 -21.33
CA ASP A 122 16.24 57.14 -22.12
C ASP A 122 16.06 55.80 -21.31
N GLY A 123 15.71 55.93 -20.01
CA GLY A 123 15.52 54.78 -19.11
C GLY A 123 16.81 54.31 -18.43
N GLN A 124 17.98 54.86 -18.77
CA GLN A 124 19.22 54.49 -18.12
C GLN A 124 19.24 55.00 -16.66
N ARG A 125 19.81 54.23 -15.76
CA ARG A 125 19.96 54.58 -14.35
C ARG A 125 21.41 54.89 -14.04
N MET A 126 21.65 56.10 -13.50
CA MET A 126 22.94 56.54 -13.06
C MET A 126 22.96 56.92 -11.57
N PHE A 127 24.07 56.69 -10.89
CA PHE A 127 24.31 57.30 -9.58
C PHE A 127 25.03 58.63 -9.85
N ALA A 128 24.44 59.72 -9.39
CA ALA A 128 24.96 61.06 -9.67
C ALA A 128 25.07 61.89 -8.39
N ARG A 129 26.07 62.78 -8.35
CA ARG A 129 26.23 63.82 -7.35
C ARG A 129 26.29 65.15 -8.02
N ALA A 130 25.56 66.10 -7.46
CA ALA A 130 25.56 67.49 -7.88
C ALA A 130 26.24 68.36 -6.82
N THR A 131 27.11 69.26 -7.20
CA THR A 131 27.75 70.21 -6.29
C THR A 131 27.85 71.60 -6.91
N ARG A 132 27.95 72.64 -6.07
CA ARG A 132 28.13 74.02 -6.50
C ARG A 132 29.64 74.36 -6.49
N LEU A 133 30.17 74.82 -7.58
CA LEU A 133 31.59 75.18 -7.72
C LEU A 133 31.87 76.66 -7.36
N GLY A 134 30.84 77.47 -7.27
CA GLY A 134 30.94 78.91 -6.97
C GLY A 134 29.58 79.60 -7.08
N PRO A 135 29.50 80.93 -7.08
CA PRO A 135 28.23 81.62 -7.17
C PRO A 135 27.47 81.40 -8.50
N SER A 136 28.24 81.15 -9.60
CA SER A 136 27.70 81.07 -10.96
C SER A 136 27.75 79.71 -11.63
N ALA A 137 28.38 78.70 -11.04
CA ALA A 137 28.58 77.41 -11.69
C ALA A 137 28.14 76.22 -10.78
N GLN A 138 27.58 75.22 -11.40
CA GLN A 138 27.16 73.93 -10.79
C GLN A 138 27.76 72.81 -11.64
N LEU A 139 28.21 71.73 -10.95
CA LEU A 139 28.76 70.56 -11.61
C LEU A 139 27.99 69.34 -11.15
N LEU A 140 27.64 68.48 -12.08
CA LEU A 140 27.08 67.18 -11.86
C LEU A 140 27.98 66.13 -12.48
N VAL A 141 28.30 65.11 -11.71
CA VAL A 141 29.03 63.93 -12.16
C VAL A 141 28.13 62.68 -11.87
N GLY A 142 28.03 61.84 -12.87
CA GLY A 142 27.21 60.58 -12.77
C GLY A 142 27.95 59.39 -13.37
N ARG A 143 27.71 58.22 -12.80
CA ARG A 143 28.26 56.94 -13.27
C ARG A 143 27.12 55.92 -13.51
N SER A 144 27.31 55.12 -14.56
CA SER A 144 26.35 54.11 -14.98
C SER A 144 26.21 52.96 -13.97
N ASP A 145 24.97 52.52 -13.72
CA ASP A 145 24.66 51.33 -12.92
C ASP A 145 24.36 50.08 -13.79
N VAL A 146 24.64 50.17 -15.09
CA VAL A 146 24.29 49.06 -16.04
C VAL A 146 25.01 47.77 -15.66
N ARG A 147 26.28 47.83 -15.22
CA ARG A 147 27.05 46.65 -14.79
C ARG A 147 26.45 46.02 -13.53
N GLY A 148 26.00 46.84 -12.57
CA GLY A 148 25.33 46.37 -11.35
C GLY A 148 24.01 45.65 -11.66
N GLN A 149 23.19 46.26 -12.53
CA GLN A 149 21.93 45.66 -12.96
C GLN A 149 22.11 44.32 -13.74
N ALA A 150 23.12 44.28 -14.64
CA ALA A 150 23.44 43.05 -15.37
C ALA A 150 23.94 41.93 -14.43
N LEU A 151 24.72 42.25 -13.40
CA LEU A 151 25.18 41.32 -12.39
C LEU A 151 23.99 40.77 -11.58
N LEU A 152 23.09 41.64 -11.12
CA LEU A 152 21.89 41.24 -10.39
C LEU A 152 20.99 40.33 -11.24
N ALA A 153 20.81 40.65 -12.53
CA ALA A 153 20.02 39.79 -13.43
C ALA A 153 20.64 38.38 -13.59
N ARG A 154 21.97 38.31 -13.73
CA ARG A 154 22.71 37.04 -13.81
C ARG A 154 22.58 36.23 -12.49
N LEU A 155 22.69 36.89 -11.36
CA LEU A 155 22.53 36.28 -10.05
C LEU A 155 21.08 35.74 -9.87
N ALA A 156 20.08 36.55 -10.20
CA ALA A 156 18.69 36.15 -10.15
C ALA A 156 18.43 34.90 -11.01
N MET A 157 18.97 34.88 -12.24
CA MET A 157 18.87 33.71 -13.13
C MET A 157 19.57 32.48 -12.52
N ALA A 158 20.76 32.63 -11.97
CA ALA A 158 21.51 31.53 -11.35
C ALA A 158 20.75 30.93 -10.14
N PHE A 159 20.21 31.80 -9.27
CA PHE A 159 19.40 31.37 -8.14
C PHE A 159 18.07 30.70 -8.57
N ALA A 160 17.44 31.22 -9.62
CA ALA A 160 16.24 30.62 -10.17
C ALA A 160 16.51 29.20 -10.72
N VAL A 161 17.59 29.02 -11.47
CA VAL A 161 18.01 27.71 -11.98
C VAL A 161 18.38 26.77 -10.84
N ALA A 162 19.17 27.22 -9.86
CA ALA A 162 19.53 26.42 -8.69
C ALA A 162 18.30 25.99 -7.90
N GLY A 163 17.36 26.92 -7.67
CA GLY A 163 16.09 26.63 -6.99
C GLY A 163 15.24 25.60 -7.75
N ALA A 164 15.17 25.72 -9.08
CA ALA A 164 14.46 24.75 -9.93
C ALA A 164 15.10 23.35 -9.87
N LEU A 165 16.43 23.26 -9.90
CA LEU A 165 17.15 21.99 -9.77
C LEU A 165 16.95 21.34 -8.40
N ILE A 166 17.02 22.13 -7.32
CA ILE A 166 16.75 21.64 -5.95
C ILE A 166 15.32 21.13 -5.84
N ALA A 167 14.34 21.87 -6.40
CA ALA A 167 12.95 21.46 -6.40
C ALA A 167 12.75 20.14 -7.17
N LEU A 168 13.33 20.02 -8.35
CA LEU A 168 13.25 18.79 -9.15
C LEU A 168 13.88 17.60 -8.41
N PHE A 169 15.08 17.78 -7.85
CA PHE A 169 15.76 16.75 -7.09
C PHE A 169 14.94 16.30 -5.87
N SER A 170 14.39 17.25 -5.11
CA SER A 170 13.56 16.98 -3.94
C SER A 170 12.29 16.20 -4.30
N LEU A 171 11.63 16.55 -5.41
CA LEU A 171 10.46 15.83 -5.91
C LEU A 171 10.80 14.41 -6.36
N LEU A 172 11.90 14.23 -7.09
CA LEU A 172 12.34 12.89 -7.52
C LEU A 172 12.72 12.01 -6.32
N ALA A 173 13.56 12.54 -5.41
CA ALA A 173 13.96 11.81 -4.20
C ALA A 173 12.75 11.42 -3.34
N GLY A 174 11.81 12.35 -3.12
CA GLY A 174 10.58 12.09 -2.40
C GLY A 174 9.69 11.06 -3.10
N HIS A 175 9.57 11.10 -4.42
CA HIS A 175 8.83 10.11 -5.20
C HIS A 175 9.42 8.70 -5.06
N PHE A 176 10.74 8.55 -5.21
CA PHE A 176 11.41 7.25 -5.07
C PHE A 176 11.30 6.70 -3.65
N ALA A 177 11.51 7.55 -2.63
CA ALA A 177 11.38 7.14 -1.23
C ALA A 177 9.94 6.68 -0.92
N ALA A 178 8.93 7.45 -1.33
CA ALA A 178 7.52 7.11 -1.14
C ALA A 178 7.14 5.80 -1.85
N ARG A 179 7.63 5.58 -3.08
CA ARG A 179 7.38 4.34 -3.83
C ARG A 179 7.98 3.12 -3.14
N ARG A 180 9.25 3.22 -2.71
CA ARG A 180 9.94 2.11 -2.02
C ARG A 180 9.23 1.70 -0.74
N LEU A 181 8.79 2.69 0.03
CA LEU A 181 8.09 2.44 1.28
C LEU A 181 6.69 1.87 1.08
N ARG A 182 5.95 2.37 0.07
CA ARG A 182 4.62 1.84 -0.26
C ARG A 182 4.68 0.35 -0.57
N VAL A 183 5.61 -0.08 -1.42
CA VAL A 183 5.79 -1.51 -1.75
C VAL A 183 6.02 -2.36 -0.50
N ARG A 184 6.82 -1.86 0.46
CA ARG A 184 7.07 -2.58 1.72
C ARG A 184 5.84 -2.65 2.62
N VAL A 185 5.09 -1.55 2.76
CA VAL A 185 3.85 -1.53 3.55
C VAL A 185 2.78 -2.43 2.92
N GLU A 186 2.65 -2.41 1.59
CA GLU A 186 1.75 -3.29 0.86
C GLU A 186 2.12 -4.77 1.08
N ALA A 187 3.41 -5.11 1.12
CA ALA A 187 3.87 -6.48 1.40
C ALA A 187 3.50 -6.93 2.83
N VAL A 188 3.62 -6.05 3.83
CA VAL A 188 3.17 -6.34 5.21
C VAL A 188 1.65 -6.57 5.23
N ASN A 189 0.87 -5.68 4.62
CA ASN A 189 -0.58 -5.81 4.56
C ASN A 189 -1.03 -7.09 3.81
N ALA A 190 -0.35 -7.44 2.72
CA ALA A 190 -0.61 -8.67 1.98
C ALA A 190 -0.32 -9.90 2.84
N THR A 191 0.76 -9.88 3.65
CA THR A 191 1.06 -10.96 4.60
C THR A 191 -0.04 -11.10 5.66
N PHE A 192 -0.50 -10.00 6.26
CA PHE A 192 -1.60 -10.05 7.22
C PHE A 192 -2.91 -10.53 6.57
N ALA A 193 -3.20 -10.13 5.34
CA ALA A 193 -4.35 -10.65 4.61
C ALA A 193 -4.23 -12.16 4.35
N ALA A 194 -3.03 -12.65 4.00
CA ALA A 194 -2.76 -14.07 3.81
C ALA A 194 -2.94 -14.87 5.12
N VAL A 195 -2.40 -14.36 6.24
CA VAL A 195 -2.55 -15.01 7.56
C VAL A 195 -4.01 -15.03 7.99
N ARG A 196 -4.74 -13.94 7.78
CA ARG A 196 -6.18 -13.87 8.06
C ARG A 196 -7.02 -14.83 7.21
N ALA A 197 -6.56 -15.10 5.97
CA ALA A 197 -7.14 -16.13 5.11
C ALA A 197 -6.71 -17.57 5.48
N GLY A 198 -5.96 -17.75 6.59
CA GLY A 198 -5.51 -19.05 7.09
C GLY A 198 -4.12 -19.49 6.64
N ARG A 199 -3.43 -18.72 5.79
CA ARG A 199 -2.05 -19.01 5.34
C ARG A 199 -1.03 -18.60 6.41
N ILE A 200 -1.00 -19.34 7.52
CA ILE A 200 -0.19 -19.01 8.72
C ILE A 200 1.31 -19.01 8.44
N ALA A 201 1.76 -19.77 7.43
CA ALA A 201 3.15 -19.81 7.01
C ALA A 201 3.61 -18.58 6.19
N ALA A 202 2.70 -17.64 5.88
CA ALA A 202 3.08 -16.43 5.18
C ALA A 202 4.00 -15.56 6.05
N ARG A 203 5.05 -15.01 5.45
CA ARG A 203 6.03 -14.16 6.14
C ARG A 203 6.23 -12.85 5.37
N VAL A 204 6.49 -11.78 6.13
CA VAL A 204 6.81 -10.48 5.58
C VAL A 204 8.19 -10.54 4.92
N PRO A 205 8.33 -10.19 3.64
CA PRO A 205 9.61 -10.20 2.96
C PRO A 205 10.49 -9.04 3.42
N GLY A 206 11.82 -9.18 3.29
CA GLY A 206 12.78 -8.10 3.54
C GLY A 206 13.26 -7.94 4.98
N ALA A 207 13.03 -8.94 5.86
CA ALA A 207 13.54 -8.94 7.23
C ALA A 207 15.10 -8.99 7.33
N GLY A 208 15.80 -9.18 6.22
CA GLY A 208 17.28 -9.26 6.17
C GLY A 208 17.99 -7.95 5.77
N THR A 209 17.28 -6.84 5.59
CA THR A 209 17.88 -5.52 5.37
C THR A 209 18.10 -4.82 6.72
N SER A 210 19.01 -3.82 6.78
CA SER A 210 19.40 -3.16 8.03
C SER A 210 18.73 -1.78 8.19
N ASP A 211 17.40 -1.72 8.03
CA ASP A 211 16.63 -0.50 8.28
C ASP A 211 15.49 -0.77 9.30
N GLU A 212 14.85 0.27 9.83
CA GLU A 212 13.79 0.18 10.83
C GLU A 212 12.59 -0.64 10.35
N LEU A 213 12.35 -0.68 9.04
CA LEU A 213 11.30 -1.50 8.44
C LEU A 213 11.66 -2.98 8.39
N ALA A 214 12.95 -3.30 8.25
CA ALA A 214 13.42 -4.66 8.35
C ALA A 214 13.32 -5.20 9.77
N GLU A 215 13.58 -4.37 10.77
CA GLU A 215 13.36 -4.72 12.17
C GLU A 215 11.87 -4.97 12.44
N LEU A 216 10.98 -4.12 11.94
CA LEU A 216 9.54 -4.34 12.03
C LEU A 216 9.11 -5.64 11.36
N ALA A 217 9.64 -5.94 10.17
CA ALA A 217 9.36 -7.18 9.45
C ALA A 217 9.87 -8.41 10.23
N ALA A 218 11.07 -8.33 10.83
CA ALA A 218 11.64 -9.39 11.65
C ALA A 218 10.79 -9.64 12.91
N ASN A 219 10.41 -8.58 13.63
CA ASN A 219 9.55 -8.68 14.82
C ASN A 219 8.17 -9.24 14.48
N THR A 220 7.60 -8.82 13.34
CA THR A 220 6.34 -9.37 12.83
C THR A 220 6.47 -10.86 12.52
N ASN A 221 7.53 -11.27 11.84
CA ASN A 221 7.77 -12.68 11.53
C ASN A 221 8.00 -13.51 12.79
N ALA A 222 8.73 -13.00 13.79
CA ALA A 222 8.90 -13.68 15.07
C ALA A 222 7.56 -13.89 15.80
N MET A 223 6.65 -12.90 15.75
CA MET A 223 5.28 -13.04 16.27
C MET A 223 4.50 -14.11 15.51
N LEU A 224 4.58 -14.12 14.18
CA LEU A 224 3.91 -15.12 13.34
C LEU A 224 4.45 -16.54 13.62
N ASP A 225 5.77 -16.70 13.83
CA ASP A 225 6.37 -17.97 14.25
C ASP A 225 5.84 -18.44 15.60
N GLN A 226 5.59 -17.53 16.53
CA GLN A 226 5.01 -17.88 17.82
C GLN A 226 3.55 -18.30 17.68
N VAL A 227 2.76 -17.63 16.84
CA VAL A 227 1.37 -18.02 16.55
C VAL A 227 1.33 -19.39 15.89
N GLU A 228 2.19 -19.68 14.92
CA GLU A 228 2.29 -20.99 14.26
C GLU A 228 2.60 -22.08 15.29
N ARG A 229 3.60 -21.89 16.14
CA ARG A 229 3.92 -22.84 17.23
C ARG A 229 2.77 -23.07 18.20
N LEU A 230 2.02 -22.04 18.57
CA LEU A 230 0.85 -22.19 19.46
C LEU A 230 -0.26 -23.01 18.81
N ILE A 231 -0.50 -22.82 17.52
CA ILE A 231 -1.50 -23.61 16.76
C ILE A 231 -1.04 -25.08 16.68
N GLU A 232 0.23 -25.32 16.39
CA GLU A 232 0.78 -26.68 16.36
C GLU A 232 0.71 -27.38 17.73
N ALA A 233 1.07 -26.67 18.79
CA ALA A 233 0.95 -27.19 20.17
C ALA A 233 -0.49 -27.49 20.54
N GLN A 234 -1.45 -26.61 20.19
CA GLN A 234 -2.88 -26.85 20.43
C GLN A 234 -3.39 -28.09 19.68
N ARG A 235 -2.94 -28.33 18.43
CA ARG A 235 -3.25 -29.54 17.67
C ARG A 235 -2.73 -30.79 18.37
N ALA A 236 -1.45 -30.77 18.74
CA ALA A 236 -0.83 -31.90 19.42
C ALA A 236 -1.57 -32.29 20.73
N VAL A 237 -1.96 -31.30 21.53
CA VAL A 237 -2.77 -31.50 22.74
C VAL A 237 -4.15 -32.10 22.38
N SER A 238 -4.80 -31.60 21.34
CA SER A 238 -6.08 -32.10 20.90
C SER A 238 -6.00 -33.58 20.45
N ASP A 239 -5.01 -33.93 19.63
CA ASP A 239 -4.80 -35.28 19.13
C ASP A 239 -4.45 -36.24 20.27
N GLN A 240 -3.59 -35.81 21.21
CA GLN A 240 -3.24 -36.60 22.39
C GLN A 240 -4.49 -36.86 23.27
N THR A 241 -5.26 -35.81 23.59
CA THR A 241 -6.47 -35.92 24.41
C THR A 241 -7.46 -36.90 23.77
N ALA A 242 -7.60 -36.84 22.44
CA ALA A 242 -8.44 -37.77 21.72
C ALA A 242 -7.98 -39.23 21.87
N HIS A 243 -6.71 -39.46 21.73
CA HIS A 243 -6.15 -40.81 21.88
C HIS A 243 -6.36 -41.34 23.29
N GLU A 244 -6.14 -40.48 24.30
CA GLU A 244 -6.33 -40.82 25.72
C GLU A 244 -7.80 -41.12 26.07
N ILE A 245 -8.77 -40.48 25.38
CA ILE A 245 -10.19 -40.79 25.58
C ILE A 245 -10.63 -42.03 24.78
N ARG A 246 -10.14 -42.21 23.55
CA ARG A 246 -10.48 -43.35 22.70
C ARG A 246 -10.09 -44.67 23.33
N THR A 247 -8.91 -44.75 23.93
CA THR A 247 -8.39 -45.99 24.54
C THR A 247 -9.29 -46.56 25.63
N PRO A 248 -9.72 -45.82 26.67
CA PRO A 248 -10.63 -46.36 27.69
C PRO A 248 -12.02 -46.69 27.13
N LEU A 249 -12.54 -45.95 26.16
CA LEU A 249 -13.80 -46.24 25.49
C LEU A 249 -13.76 -47.57 24.73
N MET A 250 -12.68 -47.84 24.01
CA MET A 250 -12.44 -49.10 23.33
C MET A 250 -12.30 -50.28 24.31
N HIS A 251 -11.66 -50.06 25.47
CA HIS A 251 -11.63 -51.07 26.53
C HIS A 251 -13.02 -51.37 27.10
N LEU A 252 -13.86 -50.31 27.25
CA LEU A 252 -15.24 -50.50 27.68
C LEU A 252 -16.05 -51.30 26.63
N ASP A 253 -15.96 -50.96 25.34
CA ASP A 253 -16.63 -51.72 24.26
C ASP A 253 -16.20 -53.20 24.29
N THR A 254 -14.92 -53.50 24.48
CA THR A 254 -14.38 -54.84 24.56
C THR A 254 -14.90 -55.59 25.81
N ARG A 255 -15.00 -54.92 26.97
CA ARG A 255 -15.58 -55.55 28.19
C ARG A 255 -17.04 -55.85 28.02
N ILE A 256 -17.82 -54.97 27.42
CA ILE A 256 -19.24 -55.19 27.13
C ILE A 256 -19.41 -56.37 26.15
N LEU A 257 -18.58 -56.45 25.12
CA LEU A 257 -18.58 -57.55 24.18
C LEU A 257 -18.38 -58.92 24.89
N LYS A 258 -17.37 -58.97 25.76
CA LYS A 258 -17.14 -60.19 26.59
C LYS A 258 -18.31 -60.54 27.52
N ALA A 259 -18.95 -59.48 28.08
CA ALA A 259 -20.15 -59.72 28.91
C ALA A 259 -21.33 -60.26 28.10
N MET A 260 -21.50 -59.87 26.83
CA MET A 260 -22.47 -60.36 25.91
C MET A 260 -22.25 -61.85 25.55
N GLU A 261 -20.99 -62.28 25.42
CA GLU A 261 -20.63 -63.67 25.14
C GLU A 261 -20.98 -64.60 26.31
N GLY A 262 -21.01 -64.07 27.55
CA GLY A 262 -21.30 -64.87 28.76
C GLY A 262 -22.74 -64.87 29.19
N THR A 263 -23.72 -64.27 28.49
CA THR A 263 -25.10 -64.17 28.87
C THR A 263 -26.04 -64.67 27.78
N GLN A 264 -27.20 -65.33 28.19
CA GLN A 264 -28.26 -65.67 27.27
C GLN A 264 -29.55 -64.85 27.51
N ASP A 265 -29.56 -63.94 28.45
CA ASP A 265 -30.66 -63.02 28.69
C ASP A 265 -30.82 -62.01 27.57
N SER A 266 -31.92 -62.17 26.81
CA SER A 266 -32.20 -61.32 25.63
C SER A 266 -32.43 -59.84 25.98
N THR A 267 -32.88 -59.55 27.23
CA THR A 267 -33.06 -58.16 27.69
C THR A 267 -31.71 -57.50 28.01
N LEU A 268 -30.84 -58.25 28.70
CA LEU A 268 -29.51 -57.83 29.01
C LEU A 268 -28.68 -57.69 27.73
N LEU A 269 -28.77 -58.61 26.78
CA LEU A 269 -28.09 -58.50 25.47
C LEU A 269 -28.48 -57.25 24.73
N ARG A 270 -29.76 -56.87 24.68
CA ARG A 270 -30.21 -55.61 24.04
C ARG A 270 -29.63 -54.35 24.72
N THR A 271 -29.64 -54.33 26.05
CA THR A 271 -29.12 -53.24 26.84
C THR A 271 -27.60 -53.07 26.62
N LEU A 272 -26.88 -54.19 26.60
CA LEU A 272 -25.41 -54.17 26.33
C LEU A 272 -25.10 -53.75 24.90
N ASP A 273 -25.88 -54.22 23.93
CA ASP A 273 -25.69 -53.79 22.52
C ASP A 273 -26.03 -52.32 22.33
N GLN A 274 -27.07 -51.78 22.97
CA GLN A 274 -27.36 -50.35 22.99
C GLN A 274 -26.21 -49.56 23.60
N SER A 275 -25.68 -50.00 24.76
CA SER A 275 -24.51 -49.33 25.42
C SER A 275 -23.27 -49.32 24.52
N ARG A 276 -23.02 -50.41 23.78
CA ARG A 276 -21.96 -50.45 22.75
C ARG A 276 -22.19 -49.45 21.63
N GLY A 277 -23.44 -49.35 21.18
CA GLY A 277 -23.83 -48.35 20.17
C GLY A 277 -23.55 -46.93 20.62
N GLU A 278 -23.83 -46.60 21.90
CA GLU A 278 -23.58 -45.31 22.51
C GLU A 278 -22.07 -45.03 22.60
N ILE A 279 -21.25 -45.99 23.08
CA ILE A 279 -19.77 -45.85 23.15
C ILE A 279 -19.20 -45.57 21.75
N ARG A 280 -19.57 -46.34 20.74
CA ARG A 280 -19.15 -46.14 19.36
C ARG A 280 -19.62 -44.80 18.81
N GLY A 281 -20.80 -44.35 19.23
CA GLY A 281 -21.31 -43.01 18.94
C GLY A 281 -20.40 -41.91 19.48
N VAL A 282 -19.98 -42.01 20.76
CA VAL A 282 -19.07 -41.04 21.41
C VAL A 282 -17.71 -41.03 20.72
N VAL A 283 -17.15 -42.20 20.38
CA VAL A 283 -15.87 -42.28 19.65
C VAL A 283 -15.97 -41.60 18.30
N ARG A 284 -17.00 -41.87 17.49
CA ARG A 284 -17.21 -41.21 16.20
C ARG A 284 -17.39 -39.71 16.33
N LEU A 285 -18.09 -39.24 17.35
CA LEU A 285 -18.27 -37.82 17.65
C LEU A 285 -16.94 -37.16 17.96
N LEU A 286 -16.12 -37.76 18.82
CA LEU A 286 -14.79 -37.30 19.17
C LEU A 286 -13.89 -37.19 17.93
N ASP A 287 -13.81 -38.24 17.12
CA ASP A 287 -13.04 -38.28 15.87
C ASP A 287 -13.47 -37.15 14.91
N SER A 288 -14.79 -36.94 14.73
CA SER A 288 -15.32 -35.91 13.87
C SER A 288 -15.00 -34.49 14.36
N LEU A 289 -15.03 -34.25 15.68
CA LEU A 289 -14.68 -32.96 16.27
C LEU A 289 -13.20 -32.60 16.05
N LEU A 290 -12.33 -33.60 16.23
CA LEU A 290 -10.89 -33.43 16.04
C LEU A 290 -10.53 -33.17 14.56
N ASP A 291 -11.18 -33.93 13.67
CA ASP A 291 -10.98 -33.73 12.24
C ASP A 291 -11.46 -32.35 11.78
N ILE A 292 -12.61 -31.88 12.32
CA ILE A 292 -13.05 -30.50 12.05
C ILE A 292 -12.01 -29.48 12.57
N ALA A 293 -11.52 -29.65 13.82
CA ALA A 293 -10.58 -28.76 14.42
C ALA A 293 -9.23 -28.75 13.65
N GLY A 294 -8.70 -29.93 13.33
CA GLY A 294 -7.49 -30.12 12.55
C GLY A 294 -7.59 -29.53 11.14
N THR A 295 -8.70 -29.80 10.46
CA THR A 295 -8.94 -29.30 9.09
C THR A 295 -9.11 -27.78 9.08
N GLN A 296 -9.85 -27.21 10.03
CA GLN A 296 -10.02 -25.74 10.15
C GLN A 296 -8.70 -25.03 10.42
N ALA A 297 -7.83 -25.64 11.23
CA ALA A 297 -6.53 -25.10 11.52
C ALA A 297 -5.55 -25.20 10.34
N LEU A 298 -5.86 -26.01 9.32
CA LEU A 298 -5.11 -26.11 8.04
C LEU A 298 -5.75 -25.29 6.91
N ARG A 299 -6.77 -24.50 7.17
CA ARG A 299 -7.43 -23.69 6.16
C ARG A 299 -6.41 -22.79 5.45
N GLY A 300 -6.34 -22.87 4.11
CA GLY A 300 -5.38 -22.11 3.31
C GLY A 300 -3.92 -22.60 3.39
N ASP A 301 -3.63 -23.68 4.13
CA ASP A 301 -2.33 -24.33 4.12
C ASP A 301 -2.29 -25.40 3.01
N LEU A 302 -1.58 -25.08 1.93
CA LEU A 302 -1.43 -25.97 0.77
C LEU A 302 -0.31 -27.02 0.94
N ARG A 303 0.38 -27.03 2.09
CA ARG A 303 1.42 -28.03 2.38
C ARG A 303 0.77 -29.41 2.53
N GLY A 304 1.38 -30.41 1.90
CA GLY A 304 0.88 -31.79 1.93
C GLY A 304 -0.27 -32.08 0.98
N LEU A 305 -0.73 -31.11 0.16
CA LEU A 305 -1.64 -31.39 -0.93
C LEU A 305 -0.88 -31.87 -2.15
N ALA A 306 -1.32 -32.98 -2.75
CA ALA A 306 -0.80 -33.57 -3.98
C ALA A 306 -1.81 -33.44 -5.13
N GLU A 307 -1.39 -33.64 -6.35
CA GLU A 307 -2.32 -33.83 -7.46
C GLU A 307 -3.03 -35.17 -7.32
N VAL A 308 -4.34 -35.16 -7.23
CA VAL A 308 -5.20 -36.33 -6.98
C VAL A 308 -6.22 -36.41 -8.10
N ASP A 309 -6.40 -37.60 -8.65
CA ASP A 309 -7.51 -37.87 -9.54
C ASP A 309 -8.78 -38.13 -8.69
N LEU A 310 -9.71 -37.21 -8.75
CA LEU A 310 -11.00 -37.32 -8.04
C LEU A 310 -11.89 -38.42 -8.64
N SER A 311 -11.64 -38.82 -9.90
CA SER A 311 -12.42 -39.90 -10.53
C SER A 311 -12.16 -41.24 -9.84
N ASP A 312 -10.91 -41.57 -9.49
CA ASP A 312 -10.56 -42.80 -8.78
C ASP A 312 -11.27 -42.90 -7.41
N ILE A 313 -11.32 -41.74 -6.70
CA ILE A 313 -12.02 -41.65 -5.40
C ILE A 313 -13.53 -41.84 -5.59
N ALA A 314 -14.11 -41.17 -6.58
CA ALA A 314 -15.53 -41.26 -6.86
C ALA A 314 -15.96 -42.65 -7.34
N GLU A 315 -15.14 -43.35 -8.15
CA GLU A 315 -15.36 -44.73 -8.58
C GLU A 315 -15.32 -45.68 -7.39
N THR A 316 -14.29 -45.54 -6.52
CA THR A 316 -14.20 -46.34 -5.29
C THR A 316 -15.44 -46.20 -4.41
N LEU A 317 -15.93 -44.99 -4.26
CA LEU A 317 -17.14 -44.73 -3.48
C LEU A 317 -18.40 -45.21 -4.20
N ALA A 318 -18.43 -45.12 -5.54
CA ALA A 318 -19.57 -45.60 -6.31
C ALA A 318 -19.74 -47.13 -6.15
N ASP A 319 -18.66 -47.89 -6.16
CA ASP A 319 -18.68 -49.33 -5.93
C ASP A 319 -19.14 -49.68 -4.51
N LEU A 320 -18.59 -48.98 -3.51
CA LEU A 320 -18.93 -49.20 -2.10
C LEU A 320 -20.41 -48.91 -1.80
N TYR A 321 -20.91 -47.75 -2.24
CA TYR A 321 -22.28 -47.33 -1.99
C TYR A 321 -23.29 -48.03 -2.90
N GLY A 322 -22.87 -48.49 -4.09
CA GLY A 322 -23.67 -49.30 -4.98
C GLY A 322 -24.14 -50.62 -4.32
N ALA A 323 -23.21 -51.36 -3.70
CA ALA A 323 -23.53 -52.56 -2.96
C ALA A 323 -24.50 -52.29 -1.78
N SER A 324 -24.27 -51.19 -1.03
CA SER A 324 -25.15 -50.80 0.08
C SER A 324 -26.53 -50.35 -0.40
N ALA A 325 -26.64 -49.72 -1.56
CA ALA A 325 -27.87 -49.27 -2.18
C ALA A 325 -28.80 -50.46 -2.53
N GLU A 326 -28.22 -51.52 -3.12
CA GLU A 326 -28.92 -52.76 -3.45
C GLU A 326 -29.53 -53.40 -2.20
N GLU A 327 -28.78 -53.45 -1.10
CA GLU A 327 -29.24 -54.03 0.18
C GLU A 327 -30.37 -53.21 0.81
N LEU A 328 -30.31 -51.87 0.68
CA LEU A 328 -31.29 -50.96 1.24
C LEU A 328 -32.52 -50.74 0.32
N GLY A 329 -32.49 -51.22 -0.91
CA GLY A 329 -33.54 -51.00 -1.91
C GLY A 329 -33.61 -49.54 -2.38
N ILE A 330 -32.46 -48.84 -2.46
CA ILE A 330 -32.32 -47.47 -2.90
C ILE A 330 -31.69 -47.49 -4.31
N GLY A 331 -32.21 -46.68 -5.22
CA GLY A 331 -31.59 -46.47 -6.54
C GLY A 331 -30.28 -45.65 -6.38
N PHE A 332 -29.17 -46.16 -6.89
CA PHE A 332 -27.92 -45.40 -6.89
C PHE A 332 -27.38 -45.23 -8.29
N HIS A 333 -27.03 -44.00 -8.65
CA HIS A 333 -26.52 -43.64 -9.99
C HIS A 333 -25.24 -42.84 -9.88
N ALA A 334 -24.13 -43.39 -10.42
CA ALA A 334 -22.86 -42.68 -10.52
C ALA A 334 -22.63 -42.21 -11.95
N ARG A 335 -22.29 -40.92 -12.13
CA ARG A 335 -21.84 -40.37 -13.41
C ARG A 335 -20.53 -39.66 -13.17
N ILE A 336 -19.43 -40.31 -13.52
CA ILE A 336 -18.09 -39.89 -13.19
C ILE A 336 -17.35 -39.56 -14.50
N THR A 337 -16.89 -38.32 -14.64
CA THR A 337 -15.96 -37.93 -15.73
C THR A 337 -14.57 -38.34 -15.34
N PRO A 338 -13.84 -39.14 -16.17
CA PRO A 338 -12.50 -39.60 -15.84
C PRO A 338 -11.49 -38.47 -15.92
N GLY A 339 -10.40 -38.57 -15.14
CA GLY A 339 -9.25 -37.63 -15.20
C GLY A 339 -9.54 -36.24 -14.61
N VAL A 340 -10.42 -36.12 -13.65
CA VAL A 340 -10.71 -34.84 -12.96
C VAL A 340 -9.66 -34.63 -11.85
N MET A 341 -8.61 -33.89 -12.18
CA MET A 341 -7.49 -33.63 -11.28
C MET A 341 -7.78 -32.45 -10.34
N LEU A 342 -7.39 -32.59 -9.08
CA LEU A 342 -7.41 -31.53 -8.08
C LEU A 342 -6.18 -31.64 -7.19
N ARG A 343 -5.61 -30.50 -6.81
CA ARG A 343 -4.59 -30.47 -5.77
C ARG A 343 -5.24 -30.63 -4.39
N ALA A 344 -5.16 -31.82 -3.82
CA ALA A 344 -5.94 -32.19 -2.65
C ALA A 344 -5.21 -33.20 -1.74
N ASP A 345 -5.79 -33.44 -0.57
CA ASP A 345 -5.51 -34.59 0.27
C ASP A 345 -6.53 -35.71 -0.08
N PRO A 346 -6.10 -36.87 -0.59
CA PRO A 346 -7.01 -37.90 -1.08
C PRO A 346 -7.94 -38.45 0.03
N MET A 347 -7.42 -38.60 1.24
CA MET A 347 -8.20 -39.09 2.37
C MET A 347 -9.31 -38.11 2.79
N GLN A 348 -8.98 -36.80 2.73
CA GLN A 348 -9.99 -35.78 3.03
C GLN A 348 -11.05 -35.68 1.93
N MET A 349 -10.67 -35.79 0.65
CA MET A 349 -11.65 -35.78 -0.44
C MET A 349 -12.58 -36.99 -0.35
N MET A 350 -12.05 -38.20 -0.09
CA MET A 350 -12.84 -39.39 0.16
C MET A 350 -13.83 -39.15 1.32
N ARG A 351 -13.36 -38.55 2.42
CA ARG A 351 -14.17 -38.27 3.59
C ARG A 351 -15.24 -37.21 3.34
N LEU A 352 -14.97 -36.20 2.55
CA LEU A 352 -15.93 -35.19 2.13
C LEU A 352 -17.07 -35.84 1.34
N MET A 353 -16.73 -36.63 0.31
CA MET A 353 -17.70 -37.27 -0.53
C MET A 353 -18.54 -38.32 0.28
N SER A 354 -17.88 -39.13 1.14
CA SER A 354 -18.58 -40.07 2.02
C SER A 354 -19.58 -39.39 2.95
N ASN A 355 -19.19 -38.24 3.57
CA ASN A 355 -20.13 -37.51 4.45
C ASN A 355 -21.37 -37.01 3.69
N LEU A 356 -21.21 -36.60 2.42
CA LEU A 356 -22.36 -36.20 1.59
C LEU A 356 -23.21 -37.39 1.20
N LEU A 357 -22.58 -38.51 0.81
CA LEU A 357 -23.29 -39.75 0.47
C LEU A 357 -24.02 -40.34 1.69
N ASP A 358 -23.34 -40.43 2.85
CA ASP A 358 -23.98 -40.92 4.09
C ASP A 358 -25.21 -40.07 4.45
N ASN A 359 -25.12 -38.74 4.24
CA ASN A 359 -26.26 -37.88 4.47
C ASN A 359 -27.38 -38.15 3.48
N ALA A 360 -27.12 -38.33 2.20
CA ALA A 360 -28.10 -38.64 1.18
C ALA A 360 -28.78 -39.99 1.47
N PHE A 361 -28.01 -41.06 1.72
CA PHE A 361 -28.55 -42.39 2.03
C PHE A 361 -29.37 -42.46 3.33
N LYS A 362 -29.05 -41.58 4.29
CA LYS A 362 -29.77 -41.47 5.56
C LYS A 362 -31.18 -40.90 5.42
N TYR A 363 -31.35 -39.91 4.51
CA TYR A 363 -32.59 -39.16 4.41
C TYR A 363 -33.44 -39.52 3.19
N VAL A 364 -32.91 -40.31 2.25
CA VAL A 364 -33.69 -40.84 1.13
C VAL A 364 -34.68 -41.91 1.62
N PRO A 365 -35.95 -41.87 1.18
CA PRO A 365 -36.89 -42.89 1.54
C PRO A 365 -36.58 -44.23 0.83
N SER A 366 -37.10 -45.34 1.37
CA SER A 366 -37.01 -46.65 0.71
C SER A 366 -37.66 -46.60 -0.68
N GLY A 367 -36.95 -47.07 -1.70
CA GLY A 367 -37.36 -46.94 -3.12
C GLY A 367 -37.01 -45.65 -3.78
N GLY A 368 -36.41 -44.69 -3.05
CA GLY A 368 -35.88 -43.46 -3.62
C GLY A 368 -34.51 -43.62 -4.28
N SER A 369 -33.90 -42.51 -4.72
CA SER A 369 -32.64 -42.54 -5.46
C SER A 369 -31.61 -41.56 -4.94
N VAL A 370 -30.32 -41.92 -5.09
CA VAL A 370 -29.14 -41.05 -4.82
C VAL A 370 -28.26 -41.03 -6.06
N ALA A 371 -27.77 -39.87 -6.40
CA ALA A 371 -26.85 -39.70 -7.52
C ALA A 371 -25.52 -39.06 -7.07
N LEU A 372 -24.40 -39.65 -7.53
CA LEU A 372 -23.06 -39.06 -7.43
C LEU A 372 -22.61 -38.63 -8.82
N ILE A 373 -22.32 -37.33 -9.00
CA ILE A 373 -21.88 -36.78 -10.28
C ILE A 373 -20.56 -36.06 -10.09
N LEU A 374 -19.56 -36.44 -10.88
CA LEU A 374 -18.27 -35.74 -10.98
C LEU A 374 -18.11 -35.16 -12.38
N SER A 375 -17.89 -33.86 -12.48
CA SER A 375 -17.77 -33.13 -13.75
C SER A 375 -16.44 -32.37 -13.82
N PRO A 376 -15.95 -32.02 -15.04
CA PRO A 376 -14.76 -31.18 -15.22
C PRO A 376 -14.87 -29.84 -14.50
N GLY A 377 -13.71 -29.26 -14.12
CA GLY A 377 -13.68 -28.02 -13.33
C GLY A 377 -13.89 -28.24 -11.82
N PRO A 378 -13.29 -29.25 -11.27
CA PRO A 378 -13.65 -30.21 -10.20
C PRO A 378 -15.00 -29.87 -9.50
N ARG A 379 -16.09 -30.32 -10.13
CA ARG A 379 -17.42 -30.13 -9.61
C ARG A 379 -18.01 -31.50 -9.18
N ILE A 380 -18.24 -31.67 -7.86
CA ILE A 380 -18.81 -32.85 -7.26
C ILE A 380 -20.25 -32.52 -6.87
N ILE A 381 -21.21 -33.36 -7.26
CA ILE A 381 -22.61 -33.21 -6.89
C ILE A 381 -23.08 -34.53 -6.26
N VAL A 382 -23.68 -34.44 -5.07
CA VAL A 382 -24.42 -35.50 -4.46
C VAL A 382 -25.88 -35.06 -4.37
N GLN A 383 -26.78 -35.79 -5.03
CA GLN A 383 -28.20 -35.46 -5.10
C GLN A 383 -29.00 -36.63 -4.56
N ASP A 384 -30.02 -36.32 -3.80
CA ASP A 384 -31.04 -37.28 -3.30
C ASP A 384 -32.44 -36.79 -3.68
N ASP A 385 -33.43 -37.69 -3.59
CA ASP A 385 -34.84 -37.40 -3.72
C ASP A 385 -35.59 -37.50 -2.37
N GLY A 386 -34.89 -37.23 -1.28
CA GLY A 386 -35.41 -37.14 0.07
C GLY A 386 -36.32 -35.92 0.31
N PRO A 387 -36.59 -35.58 1.58
CA PRO A 387 -37.50 -34.48 1.93
C PRO A 387 -37.02 -33.08 1.55
N GLY A 388 -35.75 -32.95 1.09
CA GLY A 388 -35.15 -31.67 0.78
C GLY A 388 -34.79 -30.85 2.01
N ILE A 389 -34.26 -29.64 1.77
CA ILE A 389 -33.79 -28.73 2.83
C ILE A 389 -34.46 -27.35 2.64
N PRO A 390 -35.23 -26.87 3.64
CA PRO A 390 -35.87 -25.56 3.58
C PRO A 390 -34.85 -24.44 3.33
N ALA A 391 -35.22 -23.47 2.52
CA ALA A 391 -34.29 -22.36 2.13
C ALA A 391 -33.69 -21.62 3.34
N ALA A 392 -34.46 -21.46 4.42
CA ALA A 392 -34.00 -20.81 5.66
C ALA A 392 -32.89 -21.59 6.38
N ASP A 393 -32.77 -22.88 6.18
CA ASP A 393 -31.85 -23.77 6.87
C ASP A 393 -30.62 -24.15 6.03
N ARG A 394 -30.60 -23.84 4.73
CA ARG A 394 -29.53 -24.24 3.80
C ARG A 394 -28.13 -23.76 4.20
N THR A 395 -28.03 -22.64 4.91
CA THR A 395 -26.73 -22.16 5.46
C THR A 395 -26.44 -22.80 6.82
N ARG A 396 -27.47 -23.01 7.65
CA ARG A 396 -27.34 -23.50 9.02
C ARG A 396 -26.98 -24.99 9.12
N ILE A 397 -27.39 -25.81 8.14
CA ILE A 397 -27.10 -27.28 8.14
C ILE A 397 -25.60 -27.60 8.16
N PHE A 398 -24.73 -26.64 7.78
CA PHE A 398 -23.29 -26.78 7.83
C PHE A 398 -22.66 -26.32 9.17
N GLU A 399 -23.49 -25.86 10.12
CA GLU A 399 -23.05 -25.57 11.48
C GLU A 399 -22.95 -26.84 12.31
N ARG A 400 -22.09 -26.84 13.34
CA ARG A 400 -21.89 -27.98 14.22
C ARG A 400 -23.18 -28.25 15.02
N TYR A 401 -23.54 -29.53 15.17
CA TYR A 401 -24.69 -29.99 15.97
C TYR A 401 -26.07 -29.59 15.42
N VAL A 402 -26.17 -28.98 14.27
CA VAL A 402 -27.44 -28.62 13.65
C VAL A 402 -28.10 -29.86 13.05
N ARG A 403 -29.39 -30.06 13.38
CA ARG A 403 -30.28 -31.13 12.86
C ARG A 403 -31.63 -30.50 12.60
N LEU A 404 -32.23 -30.79 11.46
CA LEU A 404 -33.57 -30.30 11.10
C LEU A 404 -34.66 -31.18 11.66
N ASP A 405 -34.39 -32.48 11.84
CA ASP A 405 -35.34 -33.47 12.41
C ASP A 405 -34.78 -34.12 13.68
N VAL A 406 -35.57 -34.11 14.75
CA VAL A 406 -35.21 -34.69 16.05
C VAL A 406 -35.57 -36.17 16.14
N GLY A 407 -36.30 -36.72 15.17
CA GLY A 407 -36.94 -38.03 15.27
C GLY A 407 -36.32 -39.19 14.49
N SER A 408 -35.52 -38.98 13.49
CA SER A 408 -35.02 -40.02 12.59
C SER A 408 -33.52 -40.24 12.67
N GLY A 409 -33.10 -41.40 13.16
CA GLY A 409 -31.77 -41.99 12.97
C GLY A 409 -30.59 -41.26 13.60
N GLY A 410 -29.77 -41.98 14.36
CA GLY A 410 -28.59 -41.52 15.07
C GLY A 410 -27.56 -40.82 14.18
N GLY A 411 -27.29 -39.56 14.48
CA GLY A 411 -26.19 -38.79 13.89
C GLY A 411 -25.97 -37.50 14.67
N HIS A 412 -24.73 -37.11 14.89
CA HIS A 412 -24.35 -36.04 15.81
C HIS A 412 -24.38 -34.63 15.17
N GLY A 413 -24.83 -34.49 13.91
CA GLY A 413 -24.85 -33.20 13.20
C GLY A 413 -23.45 -32.62 12.90
N LEU A 414 -22.45 -33.48 12.70
CA LEU A 414 -21.06 -33.08 12.45
C LEU A 414 -20.58 -33.38 11.02
N GLY A 415 -21.23 -34.29 10.28
CA GLY A 415 -20.78 -34.73 8.94
C GLY A 415 -20.74 -33.59 7.92
N LEU A 416 -21.82 -32.80 7.84
CA LEU A 416 -21.83 -31.61 6.91
C LEU A 416 -20.91 -30.52 7.36
N ALA A 417 -20.71 -30.31 8.67
CA ALA A 417 -19.73 -29.35 9.19
C ALA A 417 -18.30 -29.77 8.84
N LEU A 418 -17.99 -31.06 8.89
CA LEU A 418 -16.70 -31.62 8.45
C LEU A 418 -16.54 -31.50 6.94
N ALA A 419 -17.54 -31.85 6.15
CA ALA A 419 -17.48 -31.66 4.69
C ALA A 419 -17.20 -30.21 4.30
N ARG A 420 -17.84 -29.26 4.98
CA ARG A 420 -17.57 -27.82 4.78
C ARG A 420 -16.14 -27.42 5.17
N ALA A 421 -15.64 -27.93 6.30
CA ALA A 421 -14.26 -27.64 6.72
C ALA A 421 -13.24 -28.19 5.72
N ILE A 422 -13.45 -29.40 5.19
CA ILE A 422 -12.60 -30.00 4.16
C ILE A 422 -12.69 -29.21 2.86
N ALA A 423 -13.88 -28.84 2.38
CA ALA A 423 -14.04 -28.02 1.19
C ALA A 423 -13.27 -26.70 1.32
N GLN A 424 -13.43 -25.98 2.43
CA GLN A 424 -12.73 -24.72 2.69
C GLN A 424 -11.19 -24.85 2.74
N ARG A 425 -10.65 -25.95 3.24
CA ARG A 425 -9.21 -26.22 3.22
C ARG A 425 -8.68 -26.31 1.80
N HIS A 426 -9.47 -26.89 0.89
CA HIS A 426 -9.11 -27.14 -0.51
C HIS A 426 -9.55 -26.03 -1.46
N GLU A 427 -9.92 -24.86 -0.92
CA GLU A 427 -10.40 -23.70 -1.69
C GLU A 427 -11.65 -24.03 -2.55
N LEU A 428 -12.47 -24.98 -2.05
CA LEU A 428 -13.74 -25.35 -2.66
C LEU A 428 -14.91 -24.70 -1.90
N SER A 429 -15.93 -24.29 -2.62
CA SER A 429 -17.23 -23.93 -2.08
C SER A 429 -18.11 -25.16 -1.91
N LEU A 430 -18.83 -25.29 -0.79
CA LEU A 430 -19.86 -26.28 -0.57
C LEU A 430 -21.18 -25.58 -0.25
N HIS A 431 -22.19 -25.83 -1.05
CA HIS A 431 -23.53 -25.28 -0.86
C HIS A 431 -24.59 -26.36 -1.21
N VAL A 432 -25.85 -26.07 -0.87
CA VAL A 432 -27.00 -26.95 -1.18
C VAL A 432 -28.00 -26.19 -2.06
N GLU A 433 -28.47 -26.89 -3.09
CA GLU A 433 -29.48 -26.43 -4.02
C GLU A 433 -30.79 -27.25 -3.82
N ASP A 434 -31.89 -26.76 -4.36
CA ASP A 434 -33.16 -27.48 -4.42
C ASP A 434 -33.13 -28.51 -5.56
N ALA A 435 -33.48 -29.72 -5.28
CA ALA A 435 -33.54 -30.77 -6.31
C ALA A 435 -34.98 -31.11 -6.78
N ALA A 436 -35.99 -30.65 -6.06
CA ALA A 436 -37.42 -30.77 -6.32
C ALA A 436 -37.90 -32.11 -6.93
N PRO A 437 -37.97 -33.26 -6.23
CA PRO A 437 -37.77 -33.41 -4.79
C PRO A 437 -36.31 -33.61 -4.39
N GLY A 438 -36.00 -33.44 -3.10
CA GLY A 438 -34.72 -33.78 -2.50
C GLY A 438 -33.76 -32.62 -2.30
N ALA A 439 -32.51 -32.94 -2.01
CA ALA A 439 -31.42 -31.99 -1.85
C ALA A 439 -30.30 -32.29 -2.84
N ARG A 440 -29.63 -31.23 -3.27
CA ARG A 440 -28.44 -31.29 -4.14
C ARG A 440 -27.29 -30.56 -3.47
N PHE A 441 -26.32 -31.30 -2.99
CA PHE A 441 -25.06 -30.75 -2.47
C PHE A 441 -24.08 -30.57 -3.62
N VAL A 442 -23.54 -29.38 -3.74
CA VAL A 442 -22.57 -28.98 -4.81
C VAL A 442 -21.29 -28.57 -4.15
N VAL A 443 -20.18 -29.22 -4.56
CA VAL A 443 -18.80 -28.83 -4.23
C VAL A 443 -18.08 -28.43 -5.50
N GLN A 444 -17.53 -27.24 -5.55
CA GLN A 444 -16.84 -26.72 -6.73
C GLN A 444 -15.76 -25.73 -6.33
N LEU A 445 -14.86 -25.40 -7.25
CA LEU A 445 -13.87 -24.32 -7.01
C LEU A 445 -14.59 -23.03 -6.63
N GLU A 446 -14.03 -22.33 -5.66
CA GLU A 446 -14.55 -21.02 -5.24
C GLU A 446 -14.28 -20.02 -6.37
N ASP A 447 -15.33 -19.43 -6.98
CA ASP A 447 -15.19 -18.39 -7.98
C ASP A 447 -14.61 -17.12 -7.32
N LEU A 448 -13.32 -16.88 -7.47
CA LEU A 448 -12.63 -15.68 -6.97
C LEU A 448 -13.14 -14.37 -7.61
N ALA A 449 -14.04 -14.47 -8.61
CA ALA A 449 -14.59 -13.32 -9.34
C ALA A 449 -15.82 -12.68 -8.66
N ALA A 450 -16.48 -13.33 -7.71
CA ALA A 450 -17.73 -12.86 -7.10
C ALA A 450 -17.55 -12.04 -5.81
N GLY A 451 -16.34 -11.93 -5.27
CA GLY A 451 -16.03 -11.28 -3.97
C GLY A 451 -15.69 -9.80 -4.03
N GLY A 452 -15.84 -9.10 -5.17
CA GLY A 452 -15.39 -7.71 -5.40
C GLY A 452 -16.48 -6.63 -5.40
N SER A 453 -17.69 -6.90 -4.88
CA SER A 453 -18.72 -5.86 -4.76
C SER A 453 -19.48 -6.01 -3.43
N GLY A 454 -18.92 -5.40 -2.38
CA GLY A 454 -19.54 -5.23 -1.09
C GLY A 454 -18.83 -4.12 -0.31
#